data_000e54b154da205ab2f79a64792ccc47
#
_entry.id   000e54b154da205ab2f79a64792ccc47
#
_cell.length_a   1.000
_cell.length_b   1.000
_cell.length_c   1.000
_cell.angle_alpha   90.00
_cell.angle_beta   90.00
_cell.angle_gamma   90.00
#
_symmetry.space_group_name_H-M   'P 1'
#
loop_
_entity.id
_entity.type
_entity.pdbx_description
1 polymer ?
#
loop_
_entity_poly.entity_id
_entity_poly.type
_entity_poly.pdbx_seq_one_letter_code
_entity_poly.pdbx_strand_id
1 'polypeptide(L)'
;MIICSILLLSALAGADDASNTAPSYISTNNHAVTPATEPAAGRFLVARRALDDPHFRQTVIYLLRHGPSGTVGLIINRPSGLDLSDALSDIDGMDLKSRPLFFGGPVEFTTVSMLIRNEQESRLVEHIAGDIYLSGDRSVLDRLLSKNKPDNALHFYLGHASWQPEQLAREIRQEDWYVIDTDPAVIFSTRPESVWKRLIEKLDPSGLYAGNNPLQTSRRQHGDSLYSLRCASNSMKQMG
;
A
#
# COMPACT_ATOMS: atom_id res chain seq x y z
N MET A 1 -3.91 -57.49 -36.09
CA MET A 1 -4.73 -57.52 -37.37
C MET A 1 -5.24 -56.13 -37.57
N ILE A 2 -4.78 -55.52 -38.47
CA ILE A 2 -4.94 -54.99 -39.86
C ILE A 2 -4.65 -53.48 -39.74
N ILE A 3 -3.50 -52.97 -40.19
CA ILE A 3 -3.00 -52.60 -41.51
C ILE A 3 -3.62 -51.28 -42.02
N CYS A 4 -2.72 -50.28 -42.14
CA CYS A 4 -2.33 -49.59 -43.39
C CYS A 4 -3.28 -48.47 -43.83
N SER A 5 -2.84 -47.28 -44.09
CA SER A 5 -2.08 -46.93 -45.30
C SER A 5 -1.53 -45.49 -45.26
N ILE A 6 -0.37 -45.43 -45.82
CA ILE A 6 0.47 -44.30 -46.20
C ILE A 6 -0.15 -43.53 -47.36
N LEU A 7 -0.03 -42.22 -47.41
CA LEU A 7 0.18 -41.49 -48.64
C LEU A 7 1.07 -40.27 -48.42
N LEU A 8 2.27 -40.38 -48.98
CA LEU A 8 3.21 -39.30 -49.27
C LEU A 8 2.65 -38.42 -50.39
N LEU A 9 2.82 -37.11 -50.27
CA LEU A 9 3.04 -36.26 -51.42
C LEU A 9 3.97 -35.10 -51.10
N SER A 10 5.10 -35.11 -51.73
CA SER A 10 6.17 -34.12 -51.76
C SER A 10 5.87 -33.02 -52.80
N ALA A 11 6.21 -31.75 -52.49
CA ALA A 11 6.76 -30.76 -53.46
C ALA A 11 7.16 -29.49 -52.73
N LEU A 12 8.40 -29.18 -52.61
CA LEU A 12 9.26 -28.20 -53.32
C LEU A 12 9.08 -26.72 -52.93
N ALA A 13 10.11 -26.25 -52.23
CA ALA A 13 10.94 -25.06 -52.49
C ALA A 13 10.30 -23.67 -52.56
N GLY A 14 10.83 -22.82 -51.66
CA GLY A 14 10.78 -21.38 -51.73
C GLY A 14 11.58 -20.81 -50.53
N ALA A 15 12.87 -20.55 -50.78
CA ALA A 15 13.68 -19.75 -49.88
C ALA A 15 13.27 -18.30 -50.06
N ASP A 16 12.95 -17.59 -48.93
CA ASP A 16 13.19 -16.17 -48.84
C ASP A 16 13.54 -15.83 -47.38
N ASP A 17 14.75 -15.37 -47.27
CA ASP A 17 15.40 -14.75 -46.14
C ASP A 17 14.67 -13.43 -45.82
N ALA A 18 14.09 -13.34 -44.66
CA ALA A 18 13.73 -12.06 -44.05
C ALA A 18 13.97 -12.14 -42.55
N SER A 19 15.14 -11.68 -42.20
CA SER A 19 15.51 -11.29 -40.83
C SER A 19 14.45 -10.37 -40.24
N ASN A 20 13.48 -10.93 -39.51
CA ASN A 20 12.54 -10.17 -38.72
C ASN A 20 13.02 -10.19 -37.26
N THR A 21 13.88 -9.25 -36.95
CA THR A 21 14.23 -8.89 -35.57
C THR A 21 12.97 -8.35 -34.92
N ALA A 22 12.24 -9.19 -34.21
CA ALA A 22 11.14 -8.78 -33.37
C ALA A 22 11.66 -7.76 -32.32
N PRO A 23 11.04 -6.59 -32.17
CA PRO A 23 11.41 -5.68 -31.13
C PRO A 23 11.09 -6.35 -29.79
N SER A 24 12.11 -6.42 -28.94
CA SER A 24 11.96 -6.80 -27.52
C SER A 24 10.94 -5.87 -26.89
N TYR A 25 9.73 -6.35 -26.66
CA TYR A 25 8.74 -5.67 -25.83
C TYR A 25 9.29 -5.56 -24.44
N ILE A 26 9.84 -4.38 -24.12
CA ILE A 26 9.99 -3.95 -22.74
C ILE A 26 8.57 -3.90 -22.20
N SER A 27 8.19 -4.91 -21.42
CA SER A 27 6.97 -4.92 -20.64
C SER A 27 7.08 -3.81 -19.62
N THR A 28 6.75 -2.60 -20.02
CA THR A 28 6.47 -1.52 -19.09
C THR A 28 5.16 -1.91 -18.43
N ASN A 29 5.23 -2.48 -17.24
CA ASN A 29 4.11 -2.69 -16.34
C ASN A 29 3.49 -1.32 -16.01
N ASN A 30 2.77 -0.79 -16.98
CA ASN A 30 1.98 0.42 -16.84
C ASN A 30 0.65 -0.01 -16.22
N HIS A 31 0.68 -0.46 -14.94
CA HIS A 31 -0.56 -0.66 -14.21
C HIS A 31 -1.27 0.69 -14.15
N ALA A 32 -2.36 0.78 -14.90
CA ALA A 32 -3.21 1.96 -14.87
C ALA A 32 -3.71 2.15 -13.42
N VAL A 33 -3.49 3.33 -12.87
CA VAL A 33 -4.10 3.69 -11.58
C VAL A 33 -5.58 3.91 -11.85
N THR A 34 -6.42 3.01 -11.36
CA THR A 34 -7.87 3.09 -11.57
C THR A 34 -8.49 3.82 -10.39
N PRO A 35 -9.10 5.01 -10.61
CA PRO A 35 -9.87 5.68 -9.59
C PRO A 35 -11.05 4.80 -9.15
N ALA A 36 -11.23 4.65 -7.86
CA ALA A 36 -12.40 4.06 -7.25
C ALA A 36 -13.25 5.17 -6.63
N THR A 37 -14.56 4.98 -6.55
CA THR A 37 -15.45 6.00 -5.99
C THR A 37 -15.67 5.84 -4.49
N GLU A 38 -15.57 4.61 -3.99
CA GLU A 38 -15.92 4.27 -2.62
C GLU A 38 -14.75 3.63 -1.88
N PRO A 39 -14.52 3.98 -0.61
CA PRO A 39 -13.52 3.29 0.22
C PRO A 39 -13.99 1.87 0.53
N ALA A 40 -13.04 0.94 0.55
CA ALA A 40 -13.26 -0.45 0.94
C ALA A 40 -11.96 -1.07 1.47
N ALA A 41 -12.05 -2.15 2.23
CA ALA A 41 -10.87 -2.94 2.58
C ALA A 41 -10.13 -3.38 1.31
N GLY A 42 -8.81 -3.33 1.35
CA GLY A 42 -7.98 -3.65 0.20
C GLY A 42 -7.76 -2.49 -0.78
N ARG A 43 -8.32 -1.30 -0.58
CA ARG A 43 -8.07 -0.11 -1.41
C ARG A 43 -7.02 0.82 -0.80
N PHE A 44 -6.49 1.70 -1.64
CA PHE A 44 -5.63 2.79 -1.20
C PHE A 44 -6.38 4.10 -1.06
N LEU A 45 -6.02 4.85 -0.01
CA LEU A 45 -6.20 6.29 0.05
C LEU A 45 -4.88 6.95 -0.31
N VAL A 46 -4.90 7.86 -1.27
CA VAL A 46 -3.73 8.67 -1.67
C VAL A 46 -4.01 10.10 -1.27
N ALA A 47 -3.18 10.65 -0.39
CA ALA A 47 -3.30 12.03 0.08
C ALA A 47 -3.21 13.00 -1.11
N ARG A 48 -4.18 13.91 -1.23
CA ARG A 48 -4.12 14.97 -2.23
C ARG A 48 -3.02 15.97 -1.89
N ARG A 49 -2.51 16.71 -2.88
CA ARG A 49 -1.43 17.67 -2.71
C ARG A 49 -1.77 18.78 -1.71
N ALA A 50 -3.06 19.10 -1.58
CA ALA A 50 -3.57 20.14 -0.71
C ALA A 50 -3.75 19.70 0.74
N LEU A 51 -3.67 18.41 1.04
CA LEU A 51 -3.75 17.88 2.41
C LEU A 51 -2.50 18.28 3.18
N ASP A 52 -2.67 19.18 4.17
CA ASP A 52 -1.56 19.76 4.97
C ASP A 52 -1.53 19.22 6.42
N ASP A 53 -2.23 18.11 6.70
CA ASP A 53 -2.10 17.45 8.00
C ASP A 53 -0.71 16.82 8.16
N PRO A 54 0.05 17.12 9.23
CA PRO A 54 1.42 16.63 9.41
C PRO A 54 1.53 15.10 9.44
N HIS A 55 0.47 14.41 9.89
CA HIS A 55 0.43 12.95 9.95
C HIS A 55 0.10 12.31 8.62
N PHE A 56 -0.64 13.02 7.75
CA PHE A 56 -1.20 12.41 6.55
C PHE A 56 -0.75 13.04 5.23
N ARG A 57 -0.11 14.19 5.24
CA ARG A 57 0.42 14.77 4.00
C ARG A 57 1.38 13.80 3.29
N GLN A 58 1.22 13.68 1.97
CA GLN A 58 2.07 12.82 1.13
C GLN A 58 2.06 11.34 1.54
N THR A 59 0.94 10.85 2.11
CA THR A 59 0.80 9.44 2.48
C THR A 59 0.00 8.65 1.46
N VAL A 60 0.26 7.37 1.45
CA VAL A 60 -0.57 6.33 0.84
C VAL A 60 -0.98 5.37 1.94
N ILE A 61 -2.27 5.17 2.12
CA ILE A 61 -2.82 4.35 3.19
C ILE A 61 -3.53 3.15 2.59
N TYR A 62 -3.14 1.96 3.01
CA TYR A 62 -3.82 0.72 2.67
C TYR A 62 -4.94 0.47 3.66
N LEU A 63 -6.17 0.39 3.18
CA LEU A 63 -7.35 0.18 4.00
C LEU A 63 -7.46 -1.29 4.41
N LEU A 64 -7.43 -1.53 5.72
CA LEU A 64 -7.57 -2.85 6.32
C LEU A 64 -9.04 -3.21 6.52
N ARG A 65 -9.82 -2.24 7.00
CA ARG A 65 -11.26 -2.37 7.27
C ARG A 65 -11.98 -1.07 6.96
N HIS A 66 -13.20 -1.19 6.45
CA HIS A 66 -14.10 -0.08 6.22
C HIS A 66 -15.54 -0.56 6.45
N GLY A 67 -16.32 0.19 7.23
CA GLY A 67 -17.71 -0.16 7.52
C GLY A 67 -18.40 0.80 8.50
N PRO A 68 -19.58 0.43 8.97
CA PRO A 68 -20.38 1.28 9.87
C PRO A 68 -19.71 1.63 11.20
N SER A 69 -18.76 0.80 11.66
CA SER A 69 -18.00 1.04 12.89
C SER A 69 -16.79 1.94 12.68
N GLY A 70 -16.50 2.37 11.45
CA GLY A 70 -15.37 3.21 11.11
C GLY A 70 -14.42 2.57 10.10
N THR A 71 -13.25 3.17 9.96
CA THR A 71 -12.22 2.73 8.99
C THR A 71 -10.88 2.61 9.69
N VAL A 72 -10.11 1.59 9.32
CA VAL A 72 -8.73 1.37 9.78
C VAL A 72 -7.83 1.14 8.58
N GLY A 73 -6.63 1.72 8.60
CA GLY A 73 -5.65 1.54 7.53
C GLY A 73 -4.22 1.70 8.01
N LEU A 74 -3.26 1.35 7.16
CA LEU A 74 -1.83 1.50 7.41
C LEU A 74 -1.20 2.45 6.40
N ILE A 75 -0.44 3.43 6.87
CA ILE A 75 0.45 4.23 6.02
C ILE A 75 1.55 3.31 5.53
N ILE A 76 1.64 3.10 4.21
CA ILE A 76 2.56 2.11 3.64
C ILE A 76 3.86 2.72 3.09
N ASN A 77 3.94 4.03 3.03
CA ASN A 77 5.04 4.73 2.36
C ASN A 77 5.89 5.60 3.29
N ARG A 78 5.87 5.33 4.60
CA ARG A 78 6.62 6.12 5.59
C ARG A 78 7.53 5.22 6.43
N PRO A 79 8.80 4.97 6.00
CA PRO A 79 9.77 4.31 6.86
C PRO A 79 9.95 5.08 8.18
N SER A 80 10.03 4.37 9.30
CA SER A 80 10.20 4.99 10.62
C SER A 80 11.65 5.38 10.92
N GLY A 81 12.60 4.81 10.18
CA GLY A 81 14.04 4.88 10.50
C GLY A 81 14.47 3.91 11.60
N LEU A 82 13.54 3.10 12.10
CA LEU A 82 13.79 2.04 13.09
C LEU A 82 13.75 0.68 12.41
N ASP A 83 14.48 -0.26 12.98
CA ASP A 83 14.40 -1.67 12.63
C ASP A 83 13.42 -2.42 13.55
N LEU A 84 13.01 -3.61 13.15
CA LEU A 84 12.11 -4.44 13.96
C LEU A 84 12.72 -4.80 15.32
N SER A 85 14.05 -4.91 15.40
CA SER A 85 14.78 -5.13 16.67
C SER A 85 14.62 -3.99 17.67
N ASP A 86 14.35 -2.76 17.22
CA ASP A 86 14.14 -1.62 18.10
C ASP A 86 12.78 -1.67 18.78
N ALA A 87 11.79 -2.26 18.11
CA ALA A 87 10.43 -2.41 18.62
C ALA A 87 10.23 -3.70 19.44
N LEU A 88 11.04 -4.73 19.20
CA LEU A 88 10.91 -6.07 19.77
C LEU A 88 12.23 -6.50 20.43
N SER A 89 12.64 -5.78 21.45
CA SER A 89 13.93 -5.97 22.15
C SER A 89 14.08 -7.30 22.89
N ASP A 90 12.99 -8.02 23.11
CA ASP A 90 12.93 -9.29 23.85
C ASP A 90 13.00 -10.54 22.94
N ILE A 91 13.33 -10.35 21.64
CA ILE A 91 13.56 -11.45 20.71
C ILE A 91 15.07 -11.70 20.55
N ASP A 92 15.60 -12.68 21.26
CA ASP A 92 16.97 -13.15 21.06
C ASP A 92 17.08 -14.15 19.89
N GLY A 93 18.17 -14.01 19.14
CA GLY A 93 18.62 -15.06 18.21
C GLY A 93 18.08 -14.99 16.77
N MET A 94 17.31 -13.97 16.40
CA MET A 94 16.86 -13.74 15.03
C MET A 94 17.48 -12.48 14.44
N ASP A 95 17.75 -12.51 13.13
CA ASP A 95 18.24 -11.32 12.40
C ASP A 95 17.07 -10.35 12.13
N LEU A 96 16.70 -9.58 13.15
CA LEU A 96 15.68 -8.54 13.07
C LEU A 96 16.25 -7.19 12.62
N LYS A 97 17.57 -7.03 12.61
CA LYS A 97 18.26 -5.76 12.35
C LYS A 97 18.20 -5.30 10.90
N SER A 98 17.83 -6.21 9.98
CA SER A 98 17.69 -5.89 8.56
C SER A 98 16.23 -5.68 8.14
N ARG A 99 15.29 -5.72 9.07
CA ARG A 99 13.84 -5.62 8.79
C ARG A 99 13.32 -4.22 9.07
N PRO A 100 13.10 -3.39 8.05
CA PRO A 100 12.63 -2.02 8.24
C PRO A 100 11.22 -1.99 8.86
N LEU A 101 11.04 -1.09 9.80
CA LEU A 101 9.76 -0.79 10.43
C LEU A 101 9.16 0.46 9.81
N PHE A 102 7.90 0.42 9.44
CA PHE A 102 7.17 1.55 8.88
C PHE A 102 6.28 2.20 9.92
N PHE A 103 6.09 3.50 9.83
CA PHE A 103 5.09 4.21 10.61
C PHE A 103 3.72 4.00 9.96
N GLY A 104 2.89 3.13 10.57
CA GLY A 104 1.57 2.77 10.06
C GLY A 104 0.47 3.80 10.36
N GLY A 105 0.69 4.65 11.38
CA GLY A 105 -0.23 5.74 11.74
C GLY A 105 -0.12 6.17 13.20
N PRO A 106 -0.84 7.24 13.60
CA PRO A 106 -0.70 7.86 14.92
C PRO A 106 -1.44 7.12 16.04
N VAL A 107 -2.28 6.12 15.73
CA VAL A 107 -3.05 5.39 16.74
C VAL A 107 -2.29 4.13 17.13
N GLU A 108 -2.25 3.83 18.45
CA GLU A 108 -1.57 2.65 19.00
C GLU A 108 -0.12 2.48 18.49
N PHE A 109 0.63 3.56 18.48
CA PHE A 109 1.99 3.64 17.92
C PHE A 109 3.04 2.74 18.62
N THR A 110 2.65 1.97 19.65
CA THR A 110 3.47 0.93 20.29
C THR A 110 3.12 -0.48 19.81
N THR A 111 2.08 -0.62 18.99
CA THR A 111 1.63 -1.93 18.47
C THR A 111 2.23 -2.20 17.11
N VAL A 112 2.88 -3.35 16.94
CA VAL A 112 3.45 -3.80 15.67
C VAL A 112 2.45 -4.69 14.94
N SER A 113 2.18 -4.37 13.68
CA SER A 113 1.38 -5.18 12.75
C SER A 113 2.23 -5.65 11.58
N MET A 114 1.86 -6.77 10.98
CA MET A 114 2.53 -7.34 9.81
C MET A 114 1.56 -7.41 8.64
N LEU A 115 1.91 -6.82 7.48
CA LEU A 115 1.30 -7.18 6.20
C LEU A 115 2.11 -8.31 5.58
N ILE A 116 1.41 -9.35 5.19
CA ILE A 116 1.98 -10.61 4.72
C ILE A 116 1.41 -10.91 3.35
N ARG A 117 2.25 -11.24 2.40
CA ARG A 117 1.84 -11.66 1.06
C ARG A 117 1.81 -13.18 0.95
N ASN A 118 0.80 -13.74 0.27
CA ASN A 118 0.66 -15.17 0.05
C ASN A 118 0.77 -15.99 1.35
N GLU A 119 -0.17 -15.80 2.26
CA GLU A 119 -0.28 -16.56 3.49
C GLU A 119 -1.61 -17.32 3.54
N GLN A 120 -1.86 -18.11 4.58
CA GLN A 120 -3.13 -18.79 4.81
C GLN A 120 -3.88 -18.09 5.93
N GLU A 121 -5.17 -17.86 5.70
CA GLU A 121 -6.07 -17.36 6.73
C GLU A 121 -6.16 -18.33 7.90
N SER A 122 -6.18 -17.78 9.12
CA SER A 122 -6.29 -18.53 10.36
C SER A 122 -6.84 -17.61 11.45
N ARG A 123 -7.00 -18.12 12.67
CA ARG A 123 -7.41 -17.28 13.81
C ARG A 123 -6.43 -16.15 14.14
N LEU A 124 -5.18 -16.28 13.71
CA LEU A 124 -4.09 -15.33 13.99
C LEU A 124 -3.68 -14.52 12.76
N VAL A 125 -4.25 -14.83 11.59
CA VAL A 125 -3.93 -14.21 10.30
C VAL A 125 -5.24 -13.88 9.59
N GLU A 126 -5.55 -12.59 9.45
CA GLU A 126 -6.75 -12.07 8.80
C GLU A 126 -6.49 -11.86 7.31
N HIS A 127 -7.36 -12.34 6.43
CA HIS A 127 -7.34 -12.03 5.01
C HIS A 127 -7.92 -10.63 4.78
N ILE A 128 -7.22 -9.77 4.06
CA ILE A 128 -7.69 -8.41 3.76
C ILE A 128 -8.25 -8.32 2.34
N ALA A 129 -7.43 -8.57 1.34
CA ALA A 129 -7.85 -8.59 -0.06
C ALA A 129 -6.75 -9.23 -0.93
N GLY A 130 -7.15 -9.92 -1.99
CA GLY A 130 -6.22 -10.54 -2.93
C GLY A 130 -5.29 -11.52 -2.23
N ASP A 131 -3.99 -11.29 -2.32
CA ASP A 131 -2.95 -12.10 -1.68
C ASP A 131 -2.39 -11.45 -0.39
N ILE A 132 -3.10 -10.44 0.17
CA ILE A 132 -2.65 -9.67 1.33
C ILE A 132 -3.37 -10.10 2.61
N TYR A 133 -2.57 -10.34 3.63
CA TYR A 133 -3.00 -10.78 4.96
C TYR A 133 -2.41 -9.87 6.03
N LEU A 134 -3.08 -9.80 7.18
CA LEU A 134 -2.69 -9.02 8.35
C LEU A 134 -2.50 -9.96 9.55
N SER A 135 -1.48 -9.70 10.34
CA SER A 135 -1.32 -10.29 11.68
C SER A 135 -0.59 -9.34 12.61
N GLY A 136 -0.91 -9.38 13.90
CA GLY A 136 -0.11 -8.78 14.99
C GLY A 136 0.40 -9.84 15.96
N ASP A 137 0.24 -11.12 15.62
CA ASP A 137 0.54 -12.21 16.55
C ASP A 137 2.02 -12.61 16.52
N ARG A 138 2.61 -12.75 17.71
CA ARG A 138 4.00 -13.09 17.90
C ARG A 138 4.37 -14.46 17.31
N SER A 139 3.54 -15.47 17.48
CA SER A 139 3.83 -16.81 16.98
C SER A 139 3.82 -16.88 15.45
N VAL A 140 3.02 -16.02 14.81
CA VAL A 140 3.05 -15.85 13.36
C VAL A 140 4.36 -15.21 12.93
N LEU A 141 4.83 -14.17 13.63
CA LEU A 141 6.13 -13.55 13.39
C LEU A 141 7.27 -14.58 13.47
N ASP A 142 7.36 -15.32 14.57
CA ASP A 142 8.42 -16.31 14.81
C ASP A 142 8.43 -17.37 13.69
N ARG A 143 7.25 -17.83 13.26
CA ARG A 143 7.09 -18.76 12.14
C ARG A 143 7.54 -18.18 10.80
N LEU A 144 7.21 -16.91 10.52
CA LEU A 144 7.57 -16.28 9.26
C LEU A 144 9.07 -15.99 9.17
N LEU A 145 9.68 -15.58 10.26
CA LEU A 145 11.12 -15.35 10.36
C LEU A 145 11.90 -16.67 10.22
N SER A 146 11.45 -17.74 10.89
CA SER A 146 12.10 -19.06 10.76
C SER A 146 12.02 -19.64 9.34
N LYS A 147 10.99 -19.27 8.57
CA LYS A 147 10.86 -19.62 7.15
C LYS A 147 11.61 -18.67 6.21
N ASN A 148 12.31 -17.66 6.76
CA ASN A 148 13.03 -16.64 6.00
C ASN A 148 12.17 -15.99 4.90
N LYS A 149 10.92 -15.61 5.24
CA LYS A 149 10.02 -14.95 4.28
C LYS A 149 10.66 -13.65 3.77
N PRO A 150 10.72 -13.43 2.45
CA PRO A 150 11.44 -12.29 1.89
C PRO A 150 10.74 -10.95 2.15
N ASP A 151 11.50 -9.85 2.10
CA ASP A 151 11.01 -8.50 2.37
C ASP A 151 9.90 -8.03 1.40
N ASN A 152 9.92 -8.51 0.16
CA ASN A 152 8.85 -8.23 -0.79
C ASN A 152 7.54 -8.99 -0.51
N ALA A 153 7.46 -9.71 0.60
CA ALA A 153 6.29 -10.46 1.02
C ALA A 153 5.96 -10.29 2.52
N LEU A 154 6.73 -9.46 3.25
CA LEU A 154 6.53 -9.23 4.69
C LEU A 154 7.02 -7.85 5.09
N HIS A 155 6.10 -6.95 5.47
CA HIS A 155 6.38 -5.62 6.00
C HIS A 155 5.81 -5.42 7.39
N PHE A 156 6.47 -4.60 8.20
CA PHE A 156 6.14 -4.34 9.59
C PHE A 156 5.73 -2.88 9.77
N TYR A 157 4.66 -2.66 10.55
CA TYR A 157 4.07 -1.34 10.74
C TYR A 157 3.86 -1.06 12.21
N LEU A 158 4.26 0.13 12.65
CA LEU A 158 4.07 0.63 14.00
C LEU A 158 2.85 1.56 14.02
N GLY A 159 1.84 1.20 14.81
CA GLY A 159 0.57 1.91 14.86
C GLY A 159 -0.28 1.77 13.60
N HIS A 160 -1.38 2.51 13.56
CA HIS A 160 -2.32 2.53 12.45
C HIS A 160 -3.03 3.89 12.31
N ALA A 161 -3.68 4.12 11.19
CA ALA A 161 -4.60 5.22 10.96
C ALA A 161 -6.03 4.74 11.21
N SER A 162 -6.87 5.55 11.85
CA SER A 162 -8.27 5.23 12.05
C SER A 162 -9.18 6.45 11.87
N TRP A 163 -10.37 6.19 11.37
CA TRP A 163 -11.45 7.16 11.17
C TRP A 163 -12.71 6.68 11.88
N GLN A 164 -13.35 7.59 12.58
CA GLN A 164 -14.69 7.37 13.13
C GLN A 164 -15.72 7.15 11.99
N PRO A 165 -16.88 6.58 12.28
CA PRO A 165 -17.98 6.50 11.32
C PRO A 165 -18.21 7.85 10.63
N GLU A 166 -18.40 7.84 9.31
CA GLU A 166 -18.63 9.01 8.45
C GLU A 166 -17.46 10.02 8.38
N GLN A 167 -16.40 9.86 9.16
CA GLN A 167 -15.26 10.79 9.11
C GLN A 167 -14.56 10.71 7.75
N LEU A 168 -14.14 9.51 7.34
CA LEU A 168 -13.47 9.33 6.04
C LEU A 168 -14.34 9.79 4.87
N ALA A 169 -15.65 9.52 4.91
CA ALA A 169 -16.57 9.97 3.87
C ALA A 169 -16.64 11.51 3.77
N ARG A 170 -16.54 12.24 4.90
CA ARG A 170 -16.44 13.71 4.89
C ARG A 170 -15.13 14.17 4.28
N GLU A 171 -14.00 13.57 4.65
CA GLU A 171 -12.67 13.94 4.15
C GLU A 171 -12.55 13.68 2.64
N ILE A 172 -13.14 12.58 2.14
CA ILE A 172 -13.21 12.31 0.69
C ILE A 172 -14.04 13.40 -0.02
N ARG A 173 -15.19 13.81 0.54
CA ARG A 173 -16.01 14.91 -0.03
C ARG A 173 -15.30 16.26 0.02
N GLN A 174 -14.41 16.47 0.99
CA GLN A 174 -13.57 17.67 1.11
C GLN A 174 -12.35 17.63 0.17
N GLU A 175 -12.26 16.58 -0.60
CA GLU A 175 -11.16 16.36 -1.54
C GLU A 175 -9.78 16.21 -0.86
N ASP A 176 -9.72 15.60 0.33
CA ASP A 176 -8.47 15.30 1.00
C ASP A 176 -7.80 14.03 0.43
N TRP A 177 -8.60 13.10 -0.09
CA TRP A 177 -8.16 11.78 -0.52
C TRP A 177 -8.61 11.43 -1.95
N TYR A 178 -7.71 10.76 -2.69
CA TYR A 178 -8.09 9.90 -3.81
C TYR A 178 -8.28 8.48 -3.28
N VAL A 179 -9.34 7.81 -3.72
CA VAL A 179 -9.56 6.38 -3.50
C VAL A 179 -9.19 5.66 -4.79
N ILE A 180 -8.33 4.65 -4.70
CA ILE A 180 -7.88 3.87 -5.86
C ILE A 180 -7.83 2.38 -5.54
N ASP A 181 -7.92 1.55 -6.58
CA ASP A 181 -7.69 0.13 -6.43
C ASP A 181 -6.22 -0.17 -6.13
N THR A 182 -5.99 -1.23 -5.38
CA THR A 182 -4.67 -1.62 -4.90
C THR A 182 -3.91 -2.44 -5.94
N ASP A 183 -2.63 -2.09 -6.12
CA ASP A 183 -1.62 -2.99 -6.66
C ASP A 183 -0.77 -3.50 -5.48
N PRO A 184 -0.81 -4.81 -5.16
CA PRO A 184 -0.04 -5.38 -4.05
C PRO A 184 1.47 -5.09 -4.13
N ALA A 185 2.01 -4.94 -5.34
CA ALA A 185 3.43 -4.58 -5.53
C ALA A 185 3.78 -3.20 -4.97
N VAL A 186 2.79 -2.31 -4.82
CA VAL A 186 2.98 -0.98 -4.22
C VAL A 186 3.21 -1.08 -2.72
N ILE A 187 2.49 -2.01 -2.03
CA ILE A 187 2.63 -2.22 -0.58
C ILE A 187 4.07 -2.62 -0.22
N PHE A 188 4.64 -3.55 -1.01
CA PHE A 188 5.98 -4.10 -0.79
C PHE A 188 7.05 -3.40 -1.64
N SER A 189 6.88 -2.11 -1.92
CA SER A 189 7.82 -1.33 -2.72
C SER A 189 9.19 -1.22 -2.03
N THR A 190 10.25 -1.41 -2.78
CA THR A 190 11.64 -1.19 -2.32
C THR A 190 12.00 0.30 -2.18
N ARG A 191 11.13 1.21 -2.66
CA ARG A 191 11.28 2.67 -2.53
C ARG A 191 9.97 3.27 -2.03
N PRO A 192 9.61 2.99 -0.76
CA PRO A 192 8.32 3.39 -0.19
C PRO A 192 8.11 4.90 -0.23
N GLU A 193 9.13 5.72 0.03
CA GLU A 193 9.05 7.19 0.05
C GLU A 193 8.65 7.76 -1.31
N SER A 194 8.93 7.06 -2.40
CA SER A 194 8.57 7.50 -3.75
C SER A 194 7.14 7.12 -4.17
N VAL A 195 6.47 6.26 -3.39
CA VAL A 195 5.15 5.70 -3.76
C VAL A 195 4.11 6.81 -3.94
N TRP A 196 3.98 7.70 -2.96
CA TRP A 196 3.03 8.80 -3.06
C TRP A 196 3.26 9.67 -4.29
N LYS A 197 4.51 10.07 -4.54
CA LYS A 197 4.85 10.90 -5.69
C LYS A 197 4.46 10.22 -7.01
N ARG A 198 4.77 8.94 -7.16
CA ARG A 198 4.43 8.17 -8.38
C ARG A 198 2.92 8.03 -8.61
N LEU A 199 2.14 7.89 -7.53
CA LEU A 199 0.69 7.77 -7.62
C LEU A 199 0.03 9.12 -7.87
N ILE A 200 0.43 10.18 -7.16
CA ILE A 200 -0.16 11.50 -7.30
C ILE A 200 0.11 12.13 -8.68
N GLU A 201 1.25 11.85 -9.29
CA GLU A 201 1.58 12.30 -10.64
C GLU A 201 0.65 11.67 -11.70
N LYS A 202 0.17 10.45 -11.46
CA LYS A 202 -0.81 9.77 -12.34
C LYS A 202 -2.25 10.24 -12.09
N LEU A 203 -2.59 10.51 -10.82
CA LEU A 203 -3.94 10.91 -10.41
C LEU A 203 -4.21 12.41 -10.66
N ASP A 204 -3.20 13.23 -10.49
CA ASP A 204 -3.25 14.69 -10.64
C ASP A 204 -2.02 15.20 -11.41
N PRO A 205 -1.97 14.98 -12.71
CA PRO A 205 -0.86 15.46 -13.55
C PRO A 205 -0.80 16.98 -13.63
N SER A 206 -1.90 17.70 -13.38
CA SER A 206 -1.94 19.17 -13.41
C SER A 206 -1.13 19.83 -12.29
N GLY A 207 -0.94 19.15 -11.18
CA GLY A 207 -0.09 19.61 -10.09
C GLY A 207 1.40 19.78 -10.46
N LEU A 208 1.85 19.19 -11.57
CA LEU A 208 3.19 19.40 -12.11
C LEU A 208 3.37 20.81 -12.70
N TYR A 209 2.28 21.46 -13.10
CA TYR A 209 2.27 22.79 -13.72
C TYR A 209 1.94 23.92 -12.74
N ALA A 210 1.46 23.61 -11.54
CA ALA A 210 1.03 24.60 -10.54
C ALA A 210 2.20 25.32 -9.84
N GLY A 211 3.45 24.91 -10.06
CA GLY A 211 4.63 25.51 -9.46
C GLY A 211 4.94 26.95 -9.92
N ASN A 212 4.23 27.51 -10.90
CA ASN A 212 4.49 28.83 -11.46
C ASN A 212 3.28 29.77 -11.52
N ASN A 213 2.18 29.52 -10.79
CA ASN A 213 1.06 30.45 -10.80
C ASN A 213 0.85 31.11 -9.42
N PRO A 214 1.28 32.38 -9.23
CA PRO A 214 1.19 33.07 -7.93
C PRO A 214 -0.22 33.52 -7.54
N LEU A 215 -1.27 33.18 -8.30
CA LEU A 215 -2.61 33.70 -8.11
C LEU A 215 -3.58 32.80 -7.30
N GLN A 216 -3.14 31.63 -6.79
CA GLN A 216 -4.02 30.73 -6.03
C GLN A 216 -3.82 30.74 -4.51
N THR A 217 -3.00 31.64 -3.96
CA THR A 217 -2.74 31.71 -2.51
C THR A 217 -3.82 32.42 -1.69
N SER A 218 -4.92 32.86 -2.29
CA SER A 218 -5.88 33.77 -1.63
C SER A 218 -7.19 33.14 -1.14
N ARG A 219 -7.35 31.83 -1.14
CA ARG A 219 -8.66 31.22 -0.81
C ARG A 219 -8.73 30.31 0.41
N ARG A 220 -7.64 30.15 1.19
CA ARG A 220 -7.65 29.27 2.37
C ARG A 220 -7.09 29.94 3.62
N GLN A 221 -7.70 31.03 4.04
CA GLN A 221 -7.45 31.63 5.37
C GLN A 221 -8.69 31.62 6.26
N HIS A 222 -9.53 30.62 6.23
CA HIS A 222 -10.54 30.40 7.28
C HIS A 222 -10.97 28.93 7.24
N GLY A 223 -10.32 28.12 8.06
CA GLY A 223 -10.66 26.73 8.30
C GLY A 223 -9.80 26.20 9.42
N ASP A 224 -10.19 26.57 10.64
CA ASP A 224 -9.45 26.30 11.87
C ASP A 224 -9.04 24.85 12.05
N SER A 225 -7.84 24.73 12.40
CA SER A 225 -7.09 23.73 13.21
C SER A 225 -7.95 22.97 14.25
N LEU A 226 -8.92 22.21 13.83
CA LEU A 226 -9.69 21.30 14.71
C LEU A 226 -9.22 19.85 14.60
N TYR A 227 -8.31 19.52 13.67
CA TYR A 227 -7.91 18.15 13.38
C TYR A 227 -6.84 17.61 14.32
N SER A 228 -5.92 18.45 14.80
CA SER A 228 -4.79 17.99 15.64
C SER A 228 -5.19 17.64 17.08
N LEU A 229 -6.32 18.16 17.58
CA LEU A 229 -6.75 17.97 18.97
C LEU A 229 -7.70 16.77 19.16
N ARG A 230 -8.32 16.23 18.11
CA ARG A 230 -9.27 15.13 18.25
C ARG A 230 -8.64 13.74 18.22
N CYS A 231 -7.52 13.55 17.55
CA CYS A 231 -6.81 12.26 17.60
C CYS A 231 -6.06 12.05 18.92
N ALA A 232 -5.51 13.11 19.52
CA ALA A 232 -4.77 13.01 20.78
C ALA A 232 -5.67 12.90 22.03
N SER A 233 -6.89 13.45 22.01
CA SER A 233 -7.75 13.49 23.20
C SER A 233 -8.48 12.19 23.50
N ASN A 234 -8.61 11.27 22.56
CA ASN A 234 -9.26 9.98 22.81
C ASN A 234 -8.32 8.93 23.41
N SER A 235 -7.01 9.08 23.22
CA SER A 235 -6.01 8.16 23.80
C SER A 235 -5.83 8.37 25.30
N MET A 236 -6.13 9.56 25.83
CA MET A 236 -6.01 9.85 27.27
C MET A 236 -7.22 9.45 28.12
N LYS A 237 -8.37 9.12 27.53
CA LYS A 237 -9.58 8.73 28.28
C LYS A 237 -9.71 7.24 28.58
N GLN A 238 -8.82 6.39 28.06
CA GLN A 238 -8.82 4.95 28.35
C GLN A 238 -7.77 4.50 29.37
N MET A 239 -7.05 5.43 30.01
CA MET A 239 -6.09 5.15 31.09
C MET A 239 -6.56 5.75 32.44
N GLY A 240 -7.85 5.64 32.74
CA GLY A 240 -8.41 5.98 34.04
C GLY A 240 -9.33 4.91 34.56
#